data_7c7736985978e188d73e3b01b85786eb
#
_entry.id   7c7736985978e188d73e3b01b85786eb
#
_cell.length_a   1.000
_cell.length_b   1.000
_cell.length_c   1.000
_cell.angle_alpha   90.00
_cell.angle_beta   90.00
_cell.angle_gamma   90.00
#
_symmetry.space_group_name_H-M   'P 1'
#
loop_
_entity.id
_entity.type
_entity.pdbx_description
1 polymer ?
#
loop_
_entity_poly.entity_id
_entity_poly.type
_entity_poly.pdbx_seq_one_letter_code
_entity_poly.pdbx_strand_id
1 'polypeptide(L)'
;KKNGEKSIRIVFDEKLPHYTGRFGAGNDSYNYGNWYPVLCPEVDGKTIKSTYCVNGDPFCSDVADYSVTLAAPAQMRIASTGKMISCDKSDPMNYIWQIKADNVRDFAFVMSESYNLCSEKVGSTVVYSYYFGDSEYGKAALTAAVNAIKCFSELFGEYPYETFSVAQADFYIGGMEYPNLVFINRDLYGEDTAEALEEVVVHETAHQWWY
;
A
#
# COMPACT_ATOMS: atom_id res chain seq x y z
N LYS A 1 10.47 31.75 20.27
CA LYS A 1 9.25 31.18 19.64
C LYS A 1 9.04 29.81 20.26
N LYS A 2 7.99 29.62 21.06
CA LYS A 2 7.59 28.27 21.50
C LYS A 2 7.17 27.53 20.23
N ASN A 3 7.79 26.39 19.93
CA ASN A 3 7.29 25.42 18.96
C ASN A 3 5.95 24.89 19.51
N GLY A 4 4.86 25.56 19.17
CA GLY A 4 3.53 25.08 19.50
C GLY A 4 3.11 24.06 18.47
N GLU A 5 2.66 22.91 18.90
CA GLU A 5 1.95 21.96 18.04
C GLU A 5 0.75 22.65 17.40
N LYS A 6 0.55 22.40 16.11
CA LYS A 6 -0.62 22.87 15.38
C LYS A 6 -1.44 21.66 14.97
N SER A 7 -2.74 21.75 15.19
CA SER A 7 -3.68 20.71 14.78
C SER A 7 -4.64 21.27 13.74
N ILE A 8 -4.87 20.51 12.68
CA ILE A 8 -5.86 20.82 11.64
C ILE A 8 -6.83 19.64 11.59
N ARG A 9 -8.11 19.94 11.60
CA ARG A 9 -9.15 18.94 11.35
C ARG A 9 -9.75 19.18 9.98
N ILE A 10 -9.73 18.14 9.14
CA ILE A 10 -10.36 18.15 7.82
C ILE A 10 -11.46 17.08 7.84
N VAL A 11 -12.64 17.44 7.37
CA VAL A 11 -13.77 16.52 7.15
C VAL A 11 -14.05 16.56 5.66
N PHE A 12 -14.06 15.41 5.01
CA PHE A 12 -14.28 15.31 3.58
C PHE A 12 -15.07 14.04 3.25
N ASP A 13 -15.74 14.09 2.14
CA ASP A 13 -16.43 12.95 1.52
C ASP A 13 -15.82 12.72 0.14
N GLU A 14 -15.50 11.46 -0.16
CA GLU A 14 -14.96 11.05 -1.45
C GLU A 14 -15.86 9.98 -2.06
N LYS A 15 -16.15 10.14 -3.32
CA LYS A 15 -16.82 9.12 -4.11
C LYS A 15 -15.79 8.33 -4.90
N LEU A 16 -15.63 7.06 -4.54
CA LEU A 16 -14.72 6.17 -5.25
C LEU A 16 -15.22 5.97 -6.70
N PRO A 17 -14.44 6.38 -7.71
CA PRO A 17 -14.83 6.22 -9.10
C PRO A 17 -14.72 4.75 -9.54
N HIS A 18 -15.49 4.35 -10.52
CA HIS A 18 -15.27 3.07 -11.19
C HIS A 18 -14.08 3.21 -12.15
N TYR A 19 -12.90 2.91 -11.65
CA TYR A 19 -11.63 3.11 -12.34
C TYR A 19 -10.53 2.20 -11.77
N THR A 20 -9.73 1.61 -12.65
CA THR A 20 -8.64 0.68 -12.28
C THR A 20 -7.32 1.42 -12.06
N GLY A 21 -7.31 2.40 -11.18
CA GLY A 21 -6.16 3.24 -10.88
C GLY A 21 -5.78 3.25 -9.41
N ARG A 22 -4.96 4.25 -9.03
CA ARG A 22 -4.50 4.43 -7.64
C ARG A 22 -5.66 4.66 -6.68
N PHE A 23 -6.71 5.37 -7.12
CA PHE A 23 -7.94 5.63 -6.38
C PHE A 23 -9.13 5.24 -7.25
N GLY A 24 -9.78 4.13 -6.91
CA GLY A 24 -10.90 3.64 -7.71
C GLY A 24 -11.39 2.25 -7.33
N ALA A 25 -12.57 1.91 -7.83
CA ALA A 25 -13.17 0.59 -7.72
C ALA A 25 -13.02 -0.15 -9.05
N GLY A 26 -12.35 -1.28 -9.02
CA GLY A 26 -12.30 -2.27 -10.10
C GLY A 26 -13.39 -3.32 -9.96
N ASN A 27 -13.17 -4.49 -10.56
CA ASN A 27 -14.09 -5.62 -10.46
C ASN A 27 -13.99 -6.35 -9.11
N ASP A 28 -12.76 -6.51 -8.61
CA ASP A 28 -12.46 -7.28 -7.40
C ASP A 28 -11.74 -6.48 -6.33
N SER A 29 -11.21 -5.29 -6.62
CA SER A 29 -10.52 -4.48 -5.64
C SER A 29 -11.02 -3.04 -5.57
N TYR A 30 -10.92 -2.49 -4.36
CA TYR A 30 -11.15 -1.07 -4.05
C TYR A 30 -9.82 -0.48 -3.62
N ASN A 31 -9.25 0.36 -4.51
CA ASN A 31 -7.92 0.93 -4.36
C ASN A 31 -7.99 2.33 -3.74
N TYR A 32 -7.23 2.56 -2.67
CA TYR A 32 -7.18 3.81 -1.94
C TYR A 32 -5.74 4.33 -1.84
N GLY A 33 -5.16 4.70 -2.98
CA GLY A 33 -3.97 5.53 -3.05
C GLY A 33 -4.36 6.99 -3.25
N ASN A 34 -3.60 7.93 -2.65
CA ASN A 34 -3.87 9.37 -2.77
C ASN A 34 -5.31 9.80 -2.38
N TRP A 35 -5.88 9.17 -1.39
CA TRP A 35 -7.29 9.26 -1.00
C TRP A 35 -7.59 10.33 0.04
N TYR A 36 -6.59 10.94 0.65
CA TYR A 36 -6.74 11.94 1.70
C TYR A 36 -6.01 13.24 1.36
N PRO A 37 -6.40 14.39 1.94
CA PRO A 37 -5.72 15.66 1.75
C PRO A 37 -4.28 15.62 2.28
N VAL A 38 -3.31 15.95 1.43
CA VAL A 38 -1.89 16.02 1.77
C VAL A 38 -1.49 17.47 2.04
N LEU A 39 -0.72 17.70 3.10
CA LEU A 39 -0.18 19.01 3.41
C LEU A 39 0.92 19.35 2.40
N CYS A 40 0.77 20.50 1.72
CA CYS A 40 1.84 20.97 0.83
C CYS A 40 3.09 21.30 1.65
N PRO A 41 4.28 20.87 1.20
CA PRO A 41 5.53 21.18 1.88
C PRO A 41 5.83 22.68 1.85
N GLU A 42 6.57 23.12 2.85
CA GLU A 42 7.05 24.50 2.96
C GLU A 42 8.58 24.52 2.84
N VAL A 43 9.09 25.29 1.86
CA VAL A 43 10.52 25.48 1.66
C VAL A 43 10.79 26.98 1.76
N ASP A 44 11.73 27.37 2.62
CA ASP A 44 12.11 28.77 2.90
C ASP A 44 10.92 29.68 3.24
N GLY A 45 9.97 29.15 4.01
CA GLY A 45 8.77 29.88 4.45
C GLY A 45 7.74 30.10 3.33
N LYS A 46 7.85 29.38 2.22
CA LYS A 46 6.89 29.43 1.11
C LYS A 46 6.29 28.04 0.88
N THR A 47 4.96 27.99 0.82
CA THR A 47 4.25 26.78 0.45
C THR A 47 4.51 26.44 -1.01
N ILE A 48 5.03 25.23 -1.26
CA ILE A 48 5.25 24.72 -2.62
C ILE A 48 3.92 24.15 -3.13
N LYS A 49 3.43 24.75 -4.21
CA LYS A 49 2.28 24.20 -4.94
C LYS A 49 2.84 23.48 -6.17
N SER A 50 2.81 22.14 -6.14
CA SER A 50 3.14 21.37 -7.32
C SER A 50 2.04 21.48 -8.36
N THR A 51 2.42 21.59 -9.63
CA THR A 51 1.48 21.46 -10.73
C THR A 51 1.23 19.97 -10.97
N TYR A 52 -0.02 19.58 -11.19
CA TYR A 52 -0.33 18.21 -11.54
C TYR A 52 0.44 17.78 -12.79
N CYS A 53 1.13 16.66 -12.68
CA CYS A 53 1.81 15.98 -13.79
C CYS A 53 1.10 14.66 -14.07
N VAL A 54 0.91 14.33 -15.34
CA VAL A 54 0.28 13.07 -15.76
C VAL A 54 1.19 11.88 -15.48
N ASN A 55 2.51 12.09 -15.55
CA ASN A 55 3.53 11.08 -15.30
C ASN A 55 4.24 11.38 -13.99
N GLY A 56 4.48 10.34 -13.20
CA GLY A 56 5.12 10.43 -11.89
C GLY A 56 4.13 10.78 -10.78
N ASP A 57 4.64 11.08 -9.60
CA ASP A 57 3.82 11.48 -8.46
C ASP A 57 3.44 12.95 -8.54
N PRO A 58 2.14 13.26 -8.55
CA PRO A 58 1.66 14.63 -8.71
C PRO A 58 1.74 15.47 -7.43
N PHE A 59 2.31 14.93 -6.36
CA PHE A 59 2.40 15.58 -5.06
C PHE A 59 3.76 15.33 -4.44
N CYS A 60 4.10 16.17 -3.46
CA CYS A 60 5.27 16.02 -2.61
C CYS A 60 4.79 15.95 -1.16
N SER A 61 5.16 14.91 -0.44
CA SER A 61 4.85 14.74 0.98
C SER A 61 6.12 14.52 1.78
N ASP A 62 6.12 15.04 3.01
CA ASP A 62 7.14 14.72 3.99
C ASP A 62 6.86 13.35 4.62
N VAL A 63 7.89 12.76 5.21
CA VAL A 63 7.75 11.57 6.06
C VAL A 63 6.92 11.89 7.28
N ALA A 64 5.95 11.04 7.61
CA ALA A 64 5.04 11.22 8.73
C ALA A 64 4.68 9.88 9.40
N ASP A 65 4.10 9.99 10.60
CA ASP A 65 3.50 8.87 11.30
C ASP A 65 1.98 8.88 11.09
N TYR A 66 1.43 7.74 10.76
CA TYR A 66 0.00 7.56 10.51
C TYR A 66 -0.64 6.66 11.57
N SER A 67 -1.79 7.10 12.06
CA SER A 67 -2.69 6.29 12.88
C SER A 67 -4.07 6.31 12.25
N VAL A 68 -4.43 5.19 11.64
CA VAL A 68 -5.63 5.08 10.81
C VAL A 68 -6.65 4.15 11.48
N THR A 69 -7.88 4.65 11.62
CA THR A 69 -9.04 3.85 11.99
C THR A 69 -9.89 3.66 10.74
N LEU A 70 -10.03 2.44 10.29
CA LEU A 70 -10.78 2.11 9.09
C LEU A 70 -11.98 1.25 9.44
N ALA A 71 -13.18 1.72 9.11
CA ALA A 71 -14.40 0.94 9.21
C ALA A 71 -14.82 0.48 7.80
N ALA A 72 -15.00 -0.82 7.62
CA ALA A 72 -15.42 -1.40 6.34
C ALA A 72 -16.29 -2.65 6.56
N PRO A 73 -17.02 -3.12 5.54
CA PRO A 73 -17.83 -4.34 5.63
C PRO A 73 -17.01 -5.54 6.10
N ALA A 74 -17.61 -6.39 6.94
CA ALA A 74 -16.96 -7.50 7.65
C ALA A 74 -16.29 -8.53 6.72
N GLN A 75 -16.77 -8.66 5.49
CA GLN A 75 -16.22 -9.58 4.49
C GLN A 75 -14.93 -9.08 3.84
N MET A 76 -14.60 -7.78 3.97
CA MET A 76 -13.43 -7.21 3.35
C MET A 76 -12.14 -7.67 4.04
N ARG A 77 -11.14 -8.01 3.24
CA ARG A 77 -9.74 -8.13 3.65
C ARG A 77 -8.97 -6.92 3.17
N ILE A 78 -8.08 -6.42 4.00
CA ILE A 78 -7.37 -5.16 3.77
C ILE A 78 -5.88 -5.42 3.75
N ALA A 79 -5.23 -5.00 2.65
CA ALA A 79 -3.80 -4.79 2.59
C ALA A 79 -3.53 -3.29 2.72
N SER A 80 -2.60 -2.88 3.57
CA SER A 80 -2.34 -1.46 3.84
C SER A 80 -0.86 -1.17 4.07
N THR A 81 -0.49 0.07 3.84
CA THR A 81 0.69 0.67 4.44
C THR A 81 0.62 0.49 5.95
N GLY A 82 1.76 0.13 6.58
CA GLY A 82 1.86 -0.04 8.02
C GLY A 82 1.41 -1.41 8.53
N LYS A 83 1.26 -1.47 9.85
CA LYS A 83 0.94 -2.69 10.59
C LYS A 83 -0.46 -2.60 11.18
N MET A 84 -1.24 -3.64 10.99
CA MET A 84 -2.51 -3.81 11.69
C MET A 84 -2.26 -4.06 13.18
N ILE A 85 -2.80 -3.19 14.02
CA ILE A 85 -2.66 -3.27 15.49
C ILE A 85 -3.81 -4.06 16.11
N SER A 86 -5.03 -3.82 15.64
CA SER A 86 -6.22 -4.53 16.10
C SER A 86 -7.34 -4.51 15.07
N CYS A 87 -8.27 -5.44 15.22
CA CYS A 87 -9.51 -5.47 14.45
C CYS A 87 -10.67 -5.76 15.42
N ASP A 88 -11.54 -4.78 15.61
CA ASP A 88 -12.79 -4.96 16.36
C ASP A 88 -13.84 -5.59 15.44
N LYS A 89 -14.35 -6.74 15.84
CA LYS A 89 -15.36 -7.56 15.15
C LYS A 89 -16.68 -7.64 15.91
N SER A 90 -16.94 -6.71 16.79
CA SER A 90 -18.15 -6.68 17.63
C SER A 90 -19.42 -6.44 16.81
N ASP A 91 -19.33 -5.68 15.71
CA ASP A 91 -20.39 -5.54 14.70
C ASP A 91 -20.20 -6.60 13.61
N PRO A 92 -21.15 -7.55 13.42
CA PRO A 92 -21.04 -8.59 12.40
C PRO A 92 -21.15 -8.06 10.96
N MET A 93 -21.59 -6.83 10.76
CA MET A 93 -21.71 -6.21 9.44
C MET A 93 -20.51 -5.38 9.06
N ASN A 94 -19.85 -4.75 10.04
CA ASN A 94 -18.71 -3.86 9.82
C ASN A 94 -17.62 -4.11 10.85
N TYR A 95 -16.40 -4.26 10.39
CA TYR A 95 -15.24 -4.36 11.27
C TYR A 95 -14.51 -3.03 11.33
N ILE A 96 -13.84 -2.79 12.44
CA ILE A 96 -13.03 -1.59 12.66
C ILE A 96 -11.56 -2.00 12.86
N TRP A 97 -10.72 -1.62 11.91
CA TRP A 97 -9.28 -1.87 11.95
C TRP A 97 -8.55 -0.64 12.49
N GLN A 98 -7.57 -0.90 13.35
CA GLN A 98 -6.58 0.09 13.79
C GLN A 98 -5.26 -0.22 13.14
N ILE A 99 -4.72 0.72 12.37
CA ILE A 99 -3.50 0.55 11.60
C ILE A 99 -2.53 1.66 11.98
N LYS A 100 -1.24 1.32 12.12
CA LYS A 100 -0.16 2.29 12.33
C LYS A 100 0.92 2.13 11.30
N ALA A 101 1.43 3.26 10.81
CA ALA A 101 2.61 3.32 9.98
C ALA A 101 3.49 4.47 10.45
N ASP A 102 4.72 4.17 10.81
CA ASP A 102 5.68 5.14 11.34
C ASP A 102 6.74 5.43 10.26
N ASN A 103 7.11 6.70 10.12
CA ASN A 103 8.15 7.15 9.18
C ASN A 103 7.90 6.76 7.72
N VAL A 104 6.69 6.97 7.22
CA VAL A 104 6.32 6.68 5.83
C VAL A 104 5.92 7.97 5.09
N ARG A 105 6.16 8.00 3.77
CA ARG A 105 5.83 9.17 2.94
C ARG A 105 4.36 9.27 2.59
N ASP A 106 3.67 8.15 2.54
CA ASP A 106 2.27 8.05 2.13
C ASP A 106 1.58 6.90 2.86
N PHE A 107 0.26 6.94 2.90
CA PHE A 107 -0.56 5.86 3.42
C PHE A 107 -1.59 5.44 2.38
N ALA A 108 -1.44 4.23 1.88
CA ALA A 108 -2.39 3.61 0.96
C ALA A 108 -2.97 2.33 1.55
N PHE A 109 -4.10 1.91 1.03
CA PHE A 109 -4.64 0.60 1.28
C PHE A 109 -5.47 0.12 0.08
N VAL A 110 -5.66 -1.18 0.01
CA VAL A 110 -6.57 -1.83 -0.93
C VAL A 110 -7.38 -2.86 -0.19
N MET A 111 -8.64 -3.01 -0.56
CA MET A 111 -9.52 -4.00 0.06
C MET A 111 -10.30 -4.78 -0.98
N SER A 112 -10.60 -6.03 -0.64
CA SER A 112 -11.41 -6.94 -1.44
C SER A 112 -12.06 -8.00 -0.56
N GLU A 113 -13.25 -8.44 -0.92
CA GLU A 113 -13.87 -9.63 -0.35
C GLU A 113 -13.31 -10.93 -0.95
N SER A 114 -12.72 -10.84 -2.14
CA SER A 114 -12.17 -11.98 -2.89
C SER A 114 -10.73 -12.34 -2.50
N TYR A 115 -10.07 -11.58 -1.64
CA TYR A 115 -8.67 -11.85 -1.30
C TYR A 115 -8.48 -13.18 -0.57
N ASN A 116 -7.55 -13.97 -1.09
CA ASN A 116 -6.79 -14.98 -0.34
C ASN A 116 -5.51 -14.34 0.21
N LEU A 117 -4.89 -15.00 1.19
CA LEU A 117 -3.72 -14.49 1.88
C LEU A 117 -2.72 -15.63 2.13
N CYS A 118 -1.47 -15.40 1.79
CA CYS A 118 -0.34 -16.18 2.29
C CYS A 118 0.76 -15.24 2.81
N SER A 119 1.65 -15.75 3.66
CA SER A 119 2.70 -14.95 4.26
C SER A 119 3.92 -15.77 4.64
N GLU A 120 5.09 -15.11 4.69
CA GLU A 120 6.35 -15.66 5.16
C GLU A 120 7.09 -14.62 6.01
N LYS A 121 7.83 -15.08 7.02
CA LYS A 121 8.64 -14.21 7.87
C LYS A 121 10.08 -14.17 7.37
N VAL A 122 10.61 -12.96 7.20
CA VAL A 122 12.00 -12.67 6.80
C VAL A 122 12.63 -11.76 7.87
N GLY A 123 13.54 -12.28 8.68
CA GLY A 123 14.10 -11.50 9.77
C GLY A 123 13.02 -11.01 10.75
N SER A 124 12.94 -9.69 10.92
CA SER A 124 11.90 -9.03 11.71
C SER A 124 10.60 -8.75 10.94
N THR A 125 10.64 -8.83 9.59
CA THR A 125 9.54 -8.48 8.70
C THR A 125 8.64 -9.67 8.38
N VAL A 126 7.33 -9.45 8.35
CA VAL A 126 6.35 -10.40 7.79
C VAL A 126 5.96 -9.91 6.40
N VAL A 127 6.24 -10.73 5.38
CA VAL A 127 5.83 -10.47 3.99
C VAL A 127 4.50 -11.14 3.75
N TYR A 128 3.55 -10.39 3.22
CA TYR A 128 2.20 -10.84 2.88
C TYR A 128 1.98 -10.80 1.37
N SER A 129 1.25 -11.78 0.84
CA SER A 129 0.69 -11.72 -0.51
C SER A 129 -0.82 -11.85 -0.44
N TYR A 130 -1.53 -10.82 -0.91
CA TYR A 130 -2.98 -10.78 -1.07
C TYR A 130 -3.30 -11.02 -2.54
N TYR A 131 -4.08 -12.03 -2.86
CA TYR A 131 -4.31 -12.45 -4.23
C TYR A 131 -5.74 -12.98 -4.46
N PHE A 132 -6.17 -12.96 -5.71
CA PHE A 132 -7.44 -13.54 -6.17
C PHE A 132 -7.21 -14.93 -6.73
N GLY A 133 -8.20 -15.80 -6.63
CA GLY A 133 -8.22 -17.10 -7.31
C GLY A 133 -7.11 -18.05 -6.90
N ASP A 134 -6.24 -18.44 -7.85
CA ASP A 134 -5.29 -19.52 -7.68
C ASP A 134 -4.13 -19.16 -6.73
N SER A 135 -3.87 -20.09 -5.81
CA SER A 135 -2.80 -19.93 -4.81
C SER A 135 -1.39 -20.06 -5.38
N GLU A 136 -1.20 -20.60 -6.58
CA GLU A 136 0.10 -20.76 -7.22
C GLU A 136 0.74 -19.39 -7.48
N TYR A 137 0.02 -18.50 -8.15
CA TYR A 137 0.52 -17.15 -8.46
C TYR A 137 0.63 -16.26 -7.23
N GLY A 138 -0.29 -16.42 -6.26
CA GLY A 138 -0.17 -15.74 -4.97
C GLY A 138 1.09 -16.14 -4.20
N LYS A 139 1.47 -17.42 -4.25
CA LYS A 139 2.73 -17.92 -3.66
C LYS A 139 3.95 -17.50 -4.46
N ALA A 140 3.85 -17.46 -5.80
CA ALA A 140 4.92 -16.95 -6.66
C ALA A 140 5.25 -15.49 -6.32
N ALA A 141 4.23 -14.63 -6.21
CA ALA A 141 4.40 -13.24 -5.79
C ALA A 141 5.00 -13.13 -4.37
N LEU A 142 4.56 -13.96 -3.42
CA LEU A 142 5.17 -14.02 -2.09
C LEU A 142 6.65 -14.39 -2.15
N THR A 143 7.00 -15.42 -2.92
CA THR A 143 8.38 -15.90 -3.05
C THR A 143 9.28 -14.83 -3.67
N ALA A 144 8.83 -14.16 -4.73
CA ALA A 144 9.55 -13.05 -5.36
C ALA A 144 9.81 -11.92 -4.36
N ALA A 145 8.79 -11.48 -3.62
CA ALA A 145 8.92 -10.45 -2.61
C ALA A 145 9.86 -10.84 -1.46
N VAL A 146 9.76 -12.07 -0.96
CA VAL A 146 10.63 -12.61 0.11
C VAL A 146 12.09 -12.62 -0.33
N ASN A 147 12.36 -13.08 -1.56
CA ASN A 147 13.71 -13.11 -2.12
C ASN A 147 14.26 -11.69 -2.34
N ALA A 148 13.42 -10.78 -2.86
CA ALA A 148 13.79 -9.38 -3.04
C ALA A 148 14.11 -8.69 -1.71
N ILE A 149 13.27 -8.82 -0.69
CA ILE A 149 13.52 -8.28 0.67
C ILE A 149 14.83 -8.83 1.25
N LYS A 150 15.10 -10.14 1.13
CA LYS A 150 16.37 -10.75 1.59
C LYS A 150 17.57 -10.16 0.84
N CYS A 151 17.54 -10.18 -0.48
CA CYS A 151 18.63 -9.73 -1.34
C CYS A 151 18.92 -8.23 -1.14
N PHE A 152 17.91 -7.40 -1.18
CA PHE A 152 18.09 -5.95 -1.03
C PHE A 152 18.49 -5.55 0.39
N SER A 153 18.00 -6.25 1.43
CA SER A 153 18.45 -6.04 2.79
C SER A 153 19.93 -6.37 2.97
N GLU A 154 20.42 -7.43 2.33
CA GLU A 154 21.84 -7.81 2.38
C GLU A 154 22.73 -6.81 1.64
N LEU A 155 22.31 -6.34 0.46
CA LEU A 155 23.13 -5.50 -0.40
C LEU A 155 23.07 -4.00 -0.05
N PHE A 156 21.92 -3.50 0.41
CA PHE A 156 21.64 -2.07 0.51
C PHE A 156 21.22 -1.59 1.90
N GLY A 157 21.11 -2.51 2.86
CA GLY A 157 20.73 -2.23 4.25
C GLY A 157 19.39 -2.83 4.62
N GLU A 158 19.24 -3.16 5.90
CA GLU A 158 18.09 -3.88 6.43
C GLU A 158 16.77 -3.13 6.13
N TYR A 159 15.75 -3.88 5.69
CA TYR A 159 14.40 -3.35 5.50
C TYR A 159 13.81 -2.90 6.85
N PRO A 160 13.39 -1.63 6.98
CA PRO A 160 13.15 -1.04 8.31
C PRO A 160 11.77 -1.33 8.89
N TYR A 161 10.84 -1.89 8.12
CA TYR A 161 9.45 -2.06 8.56
C TYR A 161 9.15 -3.50 8.98
N GLU A 162 8.21 -3.66 9.93
CA GLU A 162 7.78 -4.97 10.42
C GLU A 162 6.90 -5.74 9.43
N THR A 163 6.35 -5.07 8.41
CA THR A 163 5.47 -5.66 7.40
C THR A 163 5.84 -5.21 6.00
N PHE A 164 5.62 -6.08 5.03
CA PHE A 164 5.61 -5.77 3.59
C PHE A 164 4.46 -6.51 2.93
N SER A 165 3.63 -5.82 2.16
CA SER A 165 2.44 -6.40 1.53
C SER A 165 2.50 -6.28 0.02
N VAL A 166 2.35 -7.39 -0.68
CA VAL A 166 2.12 -7.46 -2.13
C VAL A 166 0.64 -7.71 -2.33
N ALA A 167 -0.06 -6.80 -2.98
CA ALA A 167 -1.50 -6.89 -3.19
C ALA A 167 -1.83 -6.89 -4.68
N GLN A 168 -2.39 -8.01 -5.16
CA GLN A 168 -3.00 -8.07 -6.49
C GLN A 168 -4.16 -7.08 -6.52
N ALA A 169 -4.21 -6.22 -7.53
CA ALA A 169 -5.24 -5.17 -7.63
C ALA A 169 -5.76 -5.02 -9.06
N ASP A 170 -6.98 -4.54 -9.19
CA ASP A 170 -7.46 -4.00 -10.46
C ASP A 170 -6.70 -2.70 -10.74
N PHE A 171 -5.60 -2.81 -11.48
CA PHE A 171 -4.67 -1.71 -11.71
C PHE A 171 -4.28 -1.63 -13.19
N TYR A 172 -4.09 -0.43 -13.73
CA TYR A 172 -3.95 -0.20 -15.17
C TYR A 172 -2.53 -0.35 -15.72
N ILE A 173 -1.51 -0.40 -14.84
CA ILE A 173 -0.10 -0.62 -15.19
C ILE A 173 0.47 -1.75 -14.34
N GLY A 174 1.74 -2.11 -14.51
CA GLY A 174 2.41 -3.23 -13.84
C GLY A 174 2.26 -3.24 -12.32
N GLY A 175 2.65 -2.16 -11.65
CA GLY A 175 2.57 -2.04 -10.21
C GLY A 175 2.57 -0.61 -9.69
N MET A 176 2.59 -0.48 -8.35
CA MET A 176 2.69 0.80 -7.63
C MET A 176 3.32 0.60 -6.27
N GLU A 177 4.32 1.41 -5.97
CA GLU A 177 5.29 1.27 -4.89
C GLU A 177 4.95 2.07 -3.61
N TYR A 178 3.78 1.90 -3.02
CA TYR A 178 3.51 2.55 -1.73
C TYR A 178 4.46 2.05 -0.62
N PRO A 179 4.76 2.87 0.40
CA PRO A 179 5.57 2.43 1.53
C PRO A 179 5.01 1.16 2.18
N ASN A 180 5.82 0.10 2.25
CA ASN A 180 5.50 -1.25 2.74
C ASN A 180 4.21 -1.91 2.19
N LEU A 181 3.68 -1.40 1.09
CA LEU A 181 2.55 -1.94 0.33
C LEU A 181 2.78 -1.71 -1.16
N VAL A 182 2.79 -2.77 -1.95
CA VAL A 182 2.83 -2.62 -3.41
C VAL A 182 1.55 -3.17 -4.03
N PHE A 183 1.00 -2.45 -5.00
CA PHE A 183 -0.05 -2.98 -5.86
C PHE A 183 0.58 -3.67 -7.04
N ILE A 184 0.04 -4.82 -7.42
CA ILE A 184 0.46 -5.56 -8.62
C ILE A 184 -0.77 -5.78 -9.49
N ASN A 185 -0.65 -5.44 -10.76
CA ASN A 185 -1.73 -5.61 -11.72
C ASN A 185 -2.21 -7.07 -11.76
N ARG A 186 -3.53 -7.24 -11.63
CA ARG A 186 -4.18 -8.55 -11.63
C ARG A 186 -3.84 -9.40 -12.86
N ASP A 187 -3.64 -8.78 -14.02
CA ASP A 187 -3.40 -9.46 -15.29
C ASP A 187 -2.02 -10.15 -15.34
N LEU A 188 -1.15 -9.87 -14.37
CA LEU A 188 0.14 -10.55 -14.22
C LEU A 188 0.04 -11.91 -13.51
N TYR A 189 -1.08 -12.20 -12.86
CA TYR A 189 -1.28 -13.46 -12.11
C TYR A 189 -1.82 -14.57 -13.03
N GLY A 190 -1.02 -15.03 -13.95
CA GLY A 190 -1.36 -16.07 -14.93
C GLY A 190 -0.16 -16.83 -15.46
N GLU A 191 -0.40 -17.97 -16.13
CA GLU A 191 0.64 -18.85 -16.65
C GLU A 191 1.55 -18.14 -17.65
N ASP A 192 0.97 -17.41 -18.59
CA ASP A 192 1.72 -16.69 -19.64
C ASP A 192 2.46 -15.46 -19.14
N THR A 193 2.21 -15.02 -17.90
CA THR A 193 2.73 -13.78 -17.32
C THR A 193 3.57 -14.02 -16.07
N ALA A 194 3.90 -15.26 -15.73
CA ALA A 194 4.59 -15.60 -14.48
C ALA A 194 5.97 -14.92 -14.34
N GLU A 195 6.75 -14.82 -15.43
CA GLU A 195 8.03 -14.09 -15.42
C GLU A 195 7.82 -12.59 -15.20
N ALA A 196 6.84 -12.00 -15.85
CA ALA A 196 6.50 -10.59 -15.68
C ALA A 196 5.98 -10.29 -14.26
N LEU A 197 5.24 -11.22 -13.64
CA LEU A 197 4.82 -11.13 -12.26
C LEU A 197 6.02 -11.02 -11.32
N GLU A 198 7.00 -11.92 -11.47
CA GLU A 198 8.23 -11.91 -10.66
C GLU A 198 9.00 -10.60 -10.86
N GLU A 199 9.21 -10.19 -12.12
CA GLU A 199 9.93 -8.96 -12.47
C GLU A 199 9.27 -7.74 -11.82
N VAL A 200 7.94 -7.58 -11.96
CA VAL A 200 7.22 -6.43 -11.41
C VAL A 200 7.22 -6.46 -9.88
N VAL A 201 7.02 -7.62 -9.23
CA VAL A 201 7.10 -7.71 -7.77
C VAL A 201 8.48 -7.32 -7.25
N VAL A 202 9.56 -7.76 -7.91
CA VAL A 202 10.93 -7.37 -7.55
C VAL A 202 11.16 -5.89 -7.78
N HIS A 203 10.68 -5.32 -8.89
CA HIS A 203 10.76 -3.91 -9.23
C HIS A 203 10.07 -3.03 -8.16
N GLU A 204 8.80 -3.31 -7.83
CA GLU A 204 8.06 -2.56 -6.82
C GLU A 204 8.67 -2.73 -5.41
N THR A 205 9.27 -3.90 -5.14
CA THR A 205 10.00 -4.12 -3.89
C THR A 205 11.27 -3.28 -3.82
N ALA A 206 11.98 -3.08 -4.95
CA ALA A 206 13.19 -2.26 -5.00
C ALA A 206 12.91 -0.80 -4.61
N HIS A 207 11.74 -0.29 -4.92
CA HIS A 207 11.30 1.05 -4.52
C HIS A 207 11.22 1.26 -3.01
N GLN A 208 11.28 0.22 -2.19
CA GLN A 208 11.39 0.37 -0.74
C GLN A 208 12.75 0.93 -0.30
N TRP A 209 13.77 0.88 -1.17
CA TRP A 209 15.10 1.48 -0.97
C TRP A 209 15.31 2.69 -1.89
N TRP A 210 14.74 2.67 -3.08
CA TRP A 210 14.84 3.75 -4.07
C TRP A 210 13.46 4.18 -4.52
N TYR A 211 13.04 5.32 -4.03
CA TYR A 211 11.71 5.87 -4.34
C TYR A 211 11.69 6.62 -5.68
#